data_a8bdc197c9b01760ced600f6705f8acb
#
_entry.id   a8bdc197c9b01760ced600f6705f8acb
#
_cell.length_a   1.000
_cell.length_b   1.000
_cell.length_c   1.000
_cell.angle_alpha   90.00
_cell.angle_beta   90.00
_cell.angle_gamma   90.00
#
_symmetry.space_group_name_H-M   'P 1'
#
loop_
_entity.id
_entity.type
_entity.pdbx_description
1 polymer ?
#
loop_
_entity_poly.entity_id
_entity_poly.type
_entity_poly.pdbx_seq_one_letter_code
_entity_poly.pdbx_strand_id
1 'polypeptide(L)'
;MCPECEVLRTPRSKHCAICNRCVERFDHHCPWINNCVGVNNHNSFLVFIMILLSVLTMIIASSITMLTDECFPSEFNDQQCPLKRLCLGCKIISLRYVLLAVTTLICLFFGGPAVILCYVHSKNYYSGQTTNERFAK
;
A
#
# COMPACT_ATOMS: atom_id res chain seq x y z
N MET A 1 -13.34 -28.39 -18.82
CA MET A 1 -14.63 -27.71 -18.65
C MET A 1 -14.75 -27.28 -17.19
N CYS A 2 -15.31 -26.14 -16.90
CA CYS A 2 -15.62 -25.73 -15.53
C CYS A 2 -17.04 -26.21 -15.19
N PRO A 3 -17.24 -27.01 -14.13
CA PRO A 3 -18.58 -27.51 -13.81
C PRO A 3 -19.54 -26.42 -13.31
N GLU A 4 -18.99 -25.39 -12.61
CA GLU A 4 -19.80 -24.31 -12.04
C GLU A 4 -20.21 -23.24 -13.08
N CYS A 5 -19.35 -23.02 -14.10
CA CYS A 5 -19.61 -22.00 -15.12
C CYS A 5 -20.03 -22.57 -16.46
N GLU A 6 -19.98 -23.90 -16.62
CA GLU A 6 -20.30 -24.67 -17.86
C GLU A 6 -19.52 -24.20 -19.11
N VAL A 7 -18.33 -23.58 -18.91
CA VAL A 7 -17.48 -23.06 -19.97
C VAL A 7 -16.20 -23.89 -20.14
N LEU A 8 -15.67 -23.92 -21.38
CA LEU A 8 -14.34 -24.45 -21.61
C LEU A 8 -13.29 -23.51 -21.05
N ARG A 9 -12.45 -24.05 -20.14
CA ARG A 9 -11.36 -23.28 -19.54
C ARG A 9 -10.15 -23.26 -20.46
N THR A 10 -9.58 -22.09 -20.70
CA THR A 10 -8.23 -21.97 -21.27
C THR A 10 -7.20 -22.56 -20.31
N PRO A 11 -6.01 -22.99 -20.78
CA PRO A 11 -5.00 -23.64 -19.93
C PRO A 11 -4.60 -22.84 -18.69
N ARG A 12 -4.65 -21.50 -18.76
CA ARG A 12 -4.26 -20.58 -17.68
C ARG A 12 -5.45 -19.98 -16.93
N SER A 13 -6.67 -20.43 -17.24
CA SER A 13 -7.87 -19.94 -16.52
C SER A 13 -8.17 -20.78 -15.29
N LYS A 14 -8.69 -20.13 -14.25
CA LYS A 14 -9.20 -20.76 -13.05
C LYS A 14 -10.57 -20.24 -12.67
N HIS A 15 -11.38 -21.11 -12.07
CA HIS A 15 -12.62 -20.71 -11.39
C HIS A 15 -12.25 -20.10 -10.03
N CYS A 16 -12.75 -18.90 -9.74
CA CYS A 16 -12.66 -18.27 -8.46
C CYS A 16 -13.96 -18.48 -7.69
N ALA A 17 -13.92 -19.26 -6.62
CA ALA A 17 -15.10 -19.54 -5.80
C ALA A 17 -15.70 -18.28 -5.13
N ILE A 18 -14.86 -17.28 -4.81
CA ILE A 18 -15.32 -16.04 -4.17
C ILE A 18 -16.09 -15.17 -5.18
N CYS A 19 -15.58 -15.05 -6.42
CA CYS A 19 -16.24 -14.27 -7.49
C CYS A 19 -17.27 -15.10 -8.27
N ASN A 20 -17.35 -16.39 -8.02
CA ASN A 20 -18.18 -17.38 -8.72
C ASN A 20 -18.10 -17.26 -10.24
N ARG A 21 -16.87 -17.15 -10.77
CA ARG A 21 -16.61 -17.05 -12.22
C ARG A 21 -15.24 -17.57 -12.62
N CYS A 22 -15.11 -18.01 -13.86
CA CYS A 22 -13.85 -18.31 -14.47
C CYS A 22 -13.11 -17.03 -14.87
N VAL A 23 -11.83 -16.95 -14.52
CA VAL A 23 -10.96 -15.82 -14.84
C VAL A 23 -9.82 -16.31 -15.71
N GLU A 24 -9.63 -15.70 -16.86
CA GLU A 24 -8.55 -16.01 -17.78
C GLU A 24 -7.23 -15.50 -17.25
N ARG A 25 -6.18 -16.32 -17.41
CA ARG A 25 -4.83 -16.04 -16.86
C ARG A 25 -4.93 -15.58 -15.40
N PHE A 26 -5.63 -16.38 -14.60
CA PHE A 26 -5.89 -16.09 -13.19
C PHE A 26 -4.59 -15.88 -12.42
N ASP A 27 -4.45 -14.74 -11.77
CA ASP A 27 -3.33 -14.45 -10.88
C ASP A 27 -3.70 -14.72 -9.42
N HIS A 28 -4.65 -14.00 -8.89
CA HIS A 28 -5.21 -14.20 -7.55
C HIS A 28 -6.55 -13.49 -7.40
N HIS A 29 -7.30 -13.84 -6.34
CA HIS A 29 -8.40 -13.01 -5.84
C HIS A 29 -7.82 -12.00 -4.84
N CYS A 30 -8.04 -10.73 -5.05
CA CYS A 30 -7.54 -9.67 -4.19
C CYS A 30 -8.65 -9.09 -3.31
N PRO A 31 -8.65 -9.34 -1.99
CA PRO A 31 -9.66 -8.80 -1.09
C PRO A 31 -9.68 -7.27 -1.05
N TRP A 32 -8.51 -6.63 -1.22
CA TRP A 32 -8.36 -5.18 -1.16
C TRP A 32 -9.13 -4.43 -2.25
N ILE A 33 -9.24 -5.01 -3.43
CA ILE A 33 -10.03 -4.45 -4.53
C ILE A 33 -11.34 -5.22 -4.76
N ASN A 34 -11.63 -6.19 -3.88
CA ASN A 34 -12.77 -7.10 -3.97
C ASN A 34 -12.99 -7.68 -5.36
N ASN A 35 -11.91 -8.08 -6.03
CA ASN A 35 -11.94 -8.59 -7.39
C ASN A 35 -10.78 -9.54 -7.69
N CYS A 36 -10.95 -10.35 -8.75
CA CYS A 36 -9.86 -11.17 -9.28
C CYS A 36 -8.92 -10.33 -10.14
N VAL A 37 -7.62 -10.58 -9.99
CA VAL A 37 -6.59 -10.12 -10.90
C VAL A 37 -6.35 -11.20 -11.96
N GLY A 38 -6.42 -10.82 -13.21
CA GLY A 38 -6.25 -11.68 -14.37
C GLY A 38 -5.81 -10.89 -15.60
N VAL A 39 -5.93 -11.49 -16.79
CA VAL A 39 -5.43 -10.89 -18.04
C VAL A 39 -5.90 -9.46 -18.29
N ASN A 40 -7.16 -9.15 -17.98
CA ASN A 40 -7.78 -7.89 -18.34
C ASN A 40 -7.38 -6.71 -17.43
N ASN A 41 -6.95 -6.98 -16.20
CA ASN A 41 -6.67 -5.93 -15.20
C ASN A 41 -5.29 -6.05 -14.54
N HIS A 42 -4.45 -6.99 -14.96
CA HIS A 42 -3.13 -7.18 -14.35
C HIS A 42 -2.24 -5.94 -14.47
N ASN A 43 -2.22 -5.27 -15.62
CA ASN A 43 -1.44 -4.06 -15.83
C ASN A 43 -1.95 -2.90 -14.97
N SER A 44 -3.27 -2.72 -14.91
CA SER A 44 -3.88 -1.69 -14.04
C SER A 44 -3.60 -1.96 -12.57
N PHE A 45 -3.57 -3.22 -12.16
CA PHE A 45 -3.21 -3.62 -10.80
C PHE A 45 -1.75 -3.29 -10.47
N LEU A 46 -0.81 -3.52 -11.41
CA LEU A 46 0.60 -3.11 -11.25
C LEU A 46 0.73 -1.59 -11.07
N VAL A 47 0.09 -0.82 -11.95
CA VAL A 47 0.08 0.65 -11.84
C VAL A 47 -0.49 1.10 -10.51
N PHE A 48 -1.57 0.49 -10.04
CA PHE A 48 -2.18 0.77 -8.73
C PHE A 48 -1.17 0.54 -7.59
N ILE A 49 -0.44 -0.59 -7.58
CA ILE A 49 0.57 -0.86 -6.54
C ILE A 49 1.71 0.16 -6.59
N MET A 50 2.18 0.54 -7.78
CA MET A 50 3.24 1.54 -7.94
C MET A 50 2.82 2.91 -7.43
N ILE A 51 1.60 3.34 -7.74
CA ILE A 51 1.04 4.61 -7.22
C ILE A 51 0.90 4.54 -5.70
N LEU A 52 0.36 3.43 -5.17
CA LEU A 52 0.22 3.25 -3.73
C LEU A 52 1.57 3.38 -3.01
N LEU A 53 2.62 2.72 -3.50
CA LEU A 53 3.96 2.83 -2.93
C LEU A 53 4.52 4.24 -3.02
N SER A 54 4.34 4.94 -4.13
CA SER A 54 4.80 6.32 -4.27
C SER A 54 4.11 7.26 -3.29
N VAL A 55 2.81 7.12 -3.08
CA VAL A 55 2.06 7.91 -2.08
C VAL A 55 2.54 7.61 -0.66
N LEU A 56 2.72 6.33 -0.30
CA LEU A 56 3.23 5.95 1.02
C LEU A 56 4.64 6.50 1.29
N THR A 57 5.53 6.45 0.30
CA THR A 57 6.89 7.01 0.42
C THR A 57 6.87 8.53 0.55
N MET A 58 6.00 9.23 -0.18
CA MET A 58 5.84 10.69 -0.04
C MET A 58 5.31 11.08 1.34
N ILE A 59 4.36 10.34 1.91
CA ILE A 59 3.85 10.58 3.26
C ILE A 59 4.96 10.38 4.29
N ILE A 60 5.74 9.31 4.20
CA ILE A 60 6.85 9.04 5.11
C ILE A 60 7.91 10.15 5.00
N ALA A 61 8.31 10.52 3.78
CA ALA A 61 9.28 11.58 3.55
C ALA A 61 8.83 12.91 4.13
N SER A 62 7.58 13.33 3.88
CA SER A 62 7.03 14.57 4.44
C SER A 62 6.91 14.53 5.97
N SER A 63 6.62 13.37 6.56
CA SER A 63 6.61 13.22 8.01
C SER A 63 7.99 13.38 8.62
N ILE A 64 9.03 12.84 7.97
CA ILE A 64 10.43 12.98 8.39
C ILE A 64 10.88 14.44 8.29
N THR A 65 10.61 15.12 7.18
CA THR A 65 10.99 16.53 7.02
C THR A 65 10.34 17.42 8.08
N MET A 66 9.05 17.23 8.35
CA MET A 66 8.36 17.96 9.41
C MET A 66 8.96 17.72 10.81
N LEU A 67 9.45 16.52 11.09
CA LEU A 67 10.11 16.20 12.35
C LEU A 67 11.51 16.83 12.43
N THR A 68 12.26 16.87 11.33
CA THR A 68 13.61 17.46 11.30
C THR A 68 13.60 18.97 11.35
N ASP A 69 12.68 19.63 10.66
CA ASP A 69 12.56 21.10 10.64
C ASP A 69 12.22 21.68 12.03
N GLU A 70 11.46 20.94 12.83
CA GLU A 70 11.15 21.38 14.21
C GLU A 70 12.24 21.03 15.24
N CYS A 71 13.13 20.07 14.93
CA CYS A 71 14.30 19.76 15.78
C CYS A 71 15.43 20.80 15.68
N PHE A 72 15.42 21.66 14.63
CA PHE A 72 16.35 22.75 14.47
C PHE A 72 15.61 24.10 14.28
N PRO A 73 14.96 24.64 15.31
CA PRO A 73 14.45 26.00 15.23
C PRO A 73 15.65 26.95 15.24
N SER A 74 15.99 27.49 14.08
CA SER A 74 17.14 28.38 13.87
C SER A 74 17.03 29.73 14.61
N GLU A 75 15.89 30.05 15.25
CA GLU A 75 15.72 31.28 16.02
C GLU A 75 14.54 31.17 17.00
N PHE A 76 14.63 30.33 18.01
CA PHE A 76 13.71 30.48 19.16
C PHE A 76 14.45 31.14 20.32
N ASN A 77 14.35 32.49 20.42
CA ASN A 77 14.84 33.25 21.53
C ASN A 77 14.04 32.91 22.79
N ASP A 78 14.66 32.17 23.70
CA ASP A 78 14.09 31.54 24.91
C ASP A 78 13.53 32.54 25.94
N GLN A 79 13.60 33.86 25.64
CA GLN A 79 13.22 34.95 26.55
C GLN A 79 11.78 35.45 26.45
N GLN A 80 10.97 34.97 25.47
CA GLN A 80 9.64 35.54 25.22
C GLN A 80 8.43 34.70 25.65
N CYS A 81 8.59 33.59 26.36
CA CYS A 81 7.44 32.82 26.81
C CYS A 81 7.51 32.42 28.30
N PRO A 82 7.18 33.33 29.24
CA PRO A 82 7.21 33.02 30.69
C PRO A 82 6.09 32.08 31.16
N LEU A 83 5.14 31.70 30.29
CA LEU A 83 4.02 30.80 30.62
C LEU A 83 4.11 29.45 29.93
N LYS A 84 5.23 28.75 30.08
CA LYS A 84 5.48 27.40 29.49
C LYS A 84 4.46 26.31 29.90
N ARG A 85 3.54 26.51 30.81
CA ARG A 85 2.58 25.49 31.28
C ARG A 85 1.14 25.65 30.81
N LEU A 86 0.78 26.73 30.17
CA LEU A 86 -0.63 26.99 29.78
C LEU A 86 -0.84 27.38 28.32
N CYS A 87 0.20 27.33 27.48
CA CYS A 87 0.07 27.70 26.08
C CYS A 87 -0.71 26.62 25.27
N LEU A 88 -1.82 27.05 24.70
CA LEU A 88 -2.57 26.30 23.70
C LEU A 88 -1.63 25.75 22.58
N GLY A 89 -0.56 26.49 22.26
CA GLY A 89 0.50 26.09 21.35
C GLY A 89 1.22 24.79 21.71
N CYS A 90 1.56 24.55 23.00
CA CYS A 90 2.22 23.31 23.43
C CYS A 90 1.32 22.07 23.26
N LYS A 91 0.01 22.20 23.46
CA LYS A 91 -0.94 21.11 23.23
C LYS A 91 -1.11 20.82 21.72
N ILE A 92 -1.13 21.85 20.88
CA ILE A 92 -1.23 21.71 19.43
C ILE A 92 0.04 21.05 18.87
N ILE A 93 1.21 21.45 19.32
CA ILE A 93 2.50 20.83 18.96
C ILE A 93 2.51 19.35 19.38
N SER A 94 2.11 19.03 20.61
CA SER A 94 2.04 17.64 21.09
C SER A 94 1.09 16.79 20.26
N LEU A 95 -0.09 17.32 19.91
CA LEU A 95 -1.05 16.62 19.05
C LEU A 95 -0.48 16.35 17.63
N ARG A 96 0.24 17.32 17.06
CA ARG A 96 0.89 17.15 15.76
C ARG A 96 1.89 16.00 15.76
N TYR A 97 2.76 15.89 16.75
CA TYR A 97 3.72 14.78 16.86
C TYR A 97 3.01 13.43 17.01
N VAL A 98 1.96 13.35 17.79
CA VAL A 98 1.16 12.12 17.90
C VAL A 98 0.56 11.72 16.55
N LEU A 99 -0.04 12.68 15.85
CA LEU A 99 -0.63 12.42 14.54
C LEU A 99 0.44 11.97 13.51
N LEU A 100 1.60 12.64 13.47
CA LEU A 100 2.72 12.25 12.60
C LEU A 100 3.23 10.85 12.94
N ALA A 101 3.39 10.53 14.23
CA ALA A 101 3.82 9.19 14.64
C ALA A 101 2.81 8.11 14.22
N VAL A 102 1.52 8.36 14.45
CA VAL A 102 0.45 7.42 14.08
C VAL A 102 0.39 7.22 12.57
N THR A 103 0.43 8.30 11.78
CA THR A 103 0.42 8.19 10.31
C THR A 103 1.64 7.46 9.79
N THR A 104 2.83 7.72 10.33
CA THR A 104 4.05 7.02 9.95
C THR A 104 3.97 5.53 10.27
N LEU A 105 3.47 5.16 11.45
CA LEU A 105 3.28 3.75 11.83
C LEU A 105 2.28 3.04 10.91
N ILE A 106 1.18 3.70 10.55
CA ILE A 106 0.20 3.17 9.58
C ILE A 106 0.87 2.96 8.22
N CYS A 107 1.63 3.93 7.73
CA CYS A 107 2.33 3.82 6.45
C CYS A 107 3.38 2.70 6.45
N LEU A 108 4.09 2.49 7.55
CA LEU A 108 5.05 1.38 7.67
C LEU A 108 4.32 0.02 7.71
N PHE A 109 3.21 -0.07 8.42
CA PHE A 109 2.41 -1.29 8.51
C PHE A 109 1.88 -1.74 7.14
N PHE A 110 1.34 -0.82 6.35
CA PHE A 110 0.83 -1.13 4.99
C PHE A 110 1.94 -1.14 3.93
N GLY A 111 2.99 -0.37 4.12
CA GLY A 111 4.11 -0.24 3.18
C GLY A 111 4.90 -1.53 3.02
N GLY A 112 5.19 -2.23 4.11
CA GLY A 112 5.92 -3.50 4.06
C GLY A 112 5.29 -4.54 3.13
N PRO A 113 4.01 -4.92 3.35
CA PRO A 113 3.29 -5.80 2.44
C PRO A 113 3.21 -5.28 1.00
N ALA A 114 3.03 -3.96 0.81
CA ALA A 114 2.96 -3.36 -0.52
C ALA A 114 4.28 -3.48 -1.29
N VAL A 115 5.43 -3.34 -0.62
CA VAL A 115 6.75 -3.56 -1.23
C VAL A 115 6.91 -5.02 -1.69
N ILE A 116 6.54 -5.98 -0.84
CA ILE A 116 6.58 -7.40 -1.18
C ILE A 116 5.69 -7.71 -2.38
N LEU A 117 4.45 -7.19 -2.38
CA LEU A 117 3.54 -7.33 -3.51
C LEU A 117 4.13 -6.73 -4.80
N CYS A 118 4.68 -5.53 -4.73
CA CYS A 118 5.31 -4.89 -5.88
C CYS A 118 6.46 -5.74 -6.44
N TYR A 119 7.34 -6.26 -5.57
CA TYR A 119 8.43 -7.14 -5.97
C TYR A 119 7.94 -8.42 -6.65
N VAL A 120 6.96 -9.11 -6.03
CA VAL A 120 6.42 -10.37 -6.56
C VAL A 120 5.75 -10.15 -7.92
N HIS A 121 4.90 -9.12 -8.03
CA HIS A 121 4.18 -8.85 -9.28
C HIS A 121 5.09 -8.34 -10.39
N SER A 122 6.10 -7.52 -10.06
CA SER A 122 7.11 -7.11 -11.03
C SER A 122 7.89 -8.33 -11.55
N LYS A 123 8.34 -9.22 -10.65
CA LYS A 123 9.03 -10.46 -11.04
C LYS A 123 8.14 -11.38 -11.89
N ASN A 124 6.87 -11.49 -11.55
CA ASN A 124 5.89 -12.28 -12.32
C ASN A 124 5.66 -11.67 -13.71
N TYR A 125 5.59 -10.35 -13.80
CA TYR A 125 5.45 -9.64 -15.07
C TYR A 125 6.62 -9.94 -16.01
N TYR A 126 7.87 -9.81 -15.54
CA TYR A 126 9.07 -10.12 -16.35
C TYR A 126 9.19 -11.60 -16.73
N SER A 127 8.77 -12.51 -15.85
CA SER A 127 8.82 -13.95 -16.14
C SER A 127 7.62 -14.48 -16.94
N GLY A 128 6.61 -13.64 -17.20
CA GLY A 128 5.38 -14.02 -17.88
C GLY A 128 4.52 -15.04 -17.12
N GLN A 129 4.82 -15.28 -15.84
CA GLN A 129 4.09 -16.20 -14.95
C GLN A 129 3.10 -15.42 -14.07
N THR A 130 2.02 -16.07 -13.67
CA THR A 130 1.12 -15.52 -12.66
C THR A 130 1.54 -15.94 -11.27
N THR A 131 1.04 -15.22 -10.24
CA THR A 131 1.26 -15.60 -8.84
C THR A 131 0.74 -17.00 -8.58
N ASN A 132 -0.43 -17.32 -9.12
CA ASN A 132 -0.99 -18.66 -9.02
C ASN A 132 -0.10 -19.74 -9.65
N GLU A 133 0.50 -19.51 -10.82
CA GLU A 133 1.40 -20.47 -11.47
C GLU A 133 2.71 -20.66 -10.70
N ARG A 134 3.22 -19.60 -10.07
CA ARG A 134 4.45 -19.65 -9.30
C ARG A 134 4.30 -20.41 -7.98
N PHE A 135 3.16 -20.28 -7.31
CA PHE A 135 2.92 -20.85 -5.99
C PHE A 135 1.97 -22.06 -5.98
N ALA A 136 1.30 -22.38 -7.09
CA ALA A 136 0.55 -23.62 -7.25
C ALA A 136 1.54 -24.78 -7.48
N LYS A 137 1.91 -25.44 -6.38
CA LYS A 137 2.58 -26.75 -6.44
C LYS A 137 1.56 -27.85 -6.26
#